data_2c59bbcb38a7f193ed47ae1840375374
#
_entry.id   2c59bbcb38a7f193ed47ae1840375374
#
_cell.length_a   1.000
_cell.length_b   1.000
_cell.length_c   1.000
_cell.angle_alpha   90.00
_cell.angle_beta   90.00
_cell.angle_gamma   90.00
#
_symmetry.space_group_name_H-M   'P 1'
#
loop_
_entity.id
_entity.type
_entity.pdbx_description
1 polymer ?
#
loop_
_entity_poly.entity_id
_entity_poly.type
_entity_poly.pdbx_seq_one_letter_code
_entity_poly.pdbx_strand_id
1 'polypeptide(L)'
;MSLLEDARNIQRKDPAARSVLEVILLYPGFHILVYHRIAHWLYEHGHFFLARWVSQHGRHKTGIEIHPGARIGRCLFIDHGMGIVFGETTVIGDNCTIYHGVTLGGTGKDTGKRHPTLGNNVLIGAGTKVLGPVYIGDNARIGAGSVVLRNLPANCTAVGVPAEVV
;
A
#
# COMPACT_ATOMS: atom_id res chain seq x y z
N MET A 1 -3.55 -15.89 -5.98
CA MET A 1 -2.34 -15.07 -5.81
C MET A 1 -1.38 -15.82 -4.88
N SER A 2 -0.15 -16.07 -5.32
CA SER A 2 0.80 -16.91 -4.55
C SER A 2 1.67 -16.02 -3.65
N LEU A 3 1.74 -16.34 -2.35
CA LEU A 3 2.69 -15.69 -1.41
C LEU A 3 4.15 -15.83 -1.86
N LEU A 4 4.47 -16.93 -2.53
CA LEU A 4 5.82 -17.15 -3.06
C LEU A 4 6.15 -16.17 -4.20
N GLU A 5 5.17 -15.78 -5.01
CA GLU A 5 5.32 -14.77 -6.05
C GLU A 5 5.65 -13.41 -5.45
N ASP A 6 4.96 -13.01 -4.37
CA ASP A 6 5.26 -11.76 -3.65
C ASP A 6 6.66 -11.78 -3.04
N ALA A 7 7.06 -12.88 -2.39
CA ALA A 7 8.39 -12.99 -1.82
C ALA A 7 9.49 -12.89 -2.89
N ARG A 8 9.30 -13.55 -4.03
CA ARG A 8 10.22 -13.44 -5.18
C ARG A 8 10.25 -12.04 -5.79
N ASN A 9 9.09 -11.36 -5.83
CA ASN A 9 9.02 -9.97 -6.31
C ASN A 9 9.80 -9.02 -5.38
N ILE A 10 9.65 -9.16 -4.07
CA ILE A 10 10.41 -8.38 -3.08
C ILE A 10 11.91 -8.63 -3.27
N GLN A 11 12.34 -9.88 -3.34
CA GLN A 11 13.74 -10.21 -3.57
C GLN A 11 14.32 -9.59 -4.85
N ARG A 12 13.54 -9.52 -5.93
CA ARG A 12 13.99 -8.89 -7.20
C ARG A 12 14.09 -7.37 -7.13
N LYS A 13 13.22 -6.74 -6.32
CA LYS A 13 13.14 -5.27 -6.22
C LYS A 13 14.09 -4.69 -5.18
N ASP A 14 14.43 -5.46 -4.15
CA ASP A 14 15.34 -5.02 -3.08
C ASP A 14 16.74 -5.64 -3.28
N PRO A 15 17.74 -4.81 -3.65
CA PRO A 15 19.13 -5.28 -3.80
C PRO A 15 19.73 -5.87 -2.50
N ALA A 16 19.18 -5.53 -1.33
CA ALA A 16 19.65 -6.04 -0.04
C ALA A 16 19.10 -7.44 0.27
N ALA A 17 18.04 -7.88 -0.40
CA ALA A 17 17.42 -9.20 -0.17
C ALA A 17 18.22 -10.33 -0.79
N ARG A 18 18.92 -11.10 0.03
CA ARG A 18 19.83 -12.16 -0.42
C ARG A 18 19.13 -13.45 -0.84
N SER A 19 17.96 -13.74 -0.26
CA SER A 19 17.20 -14.96 -0.57
C SER A 19 15.69 -14.78 -0.34
N VAL A 20 14.89 -15.61 -1.01
CA VAL A 20 13.43 -15.69 -0.77
C VAL A 20 13.13 -16.09 0.67
N LEU A 21 13.94 -16.95 1.27
CA LEU A 21 13.78 -17.36 2.66
C LEU A 21 13.96 -16.18 3.62
N GLU A 22 14.96 -15.34 3.39
CA GLU A 22 15.21 -14.12 4.16
C GLU A 22 14.00 -13.19 4.08
N VAL A 23 13.43 -12.98 2.89
CA VAL A 23 12.22 -12.17 2.71
C VAL A 23 11.05 -12.73 3.51
N ILE A 24 10.80 -14.04 3.44
CA ILE A 24 9.70 -14.70 4.15
C ILE A 24 9.83 -14.55 5.67
N LEU A 25 11.04 -14.64 6.20
CA LEU A 25 11.27 -14.66 7.64
C LEU A 25 11.44 -13.28 8.26
N LEU A 26 12.01 -12.30 7.52
CA LEU A 26 12.48 -11.05 8.11
C LEU A 26 11.81 -9.77 7.57
N TYR A 27 11.15 -9.82 6.41
CA TYR A 27 10.63 -8.60 5.77
C TYR A 27 9.24 -8.22 6.28
N PRO A 28 9.08 -7.07 6.95
CA PRO A 28 7.78 -6.62 7.45
C PRO A 28 6.78 -6.37 6.32
N GLY A 29 7.24 -5.91 5.14
CA GLY A 29 6.41 -5.73 3.96
C GLY A 29 5.80 -7.05 3.46
N PHE A 30 6.52 -8.17 3.54
CA PHE A 30 5.96 -9.49 3.23
C PHE A 30 4.96 -9.93 4.31
N HIS A 31 5.32 -9.78 5.59
CA HIS A 31 4.47 -10.22 6.70
C HIS A 31 3.12 -9.51 6.68
N ILE A 32 3.09 -8.19 6.45
CA ILE A 32 1.81 -7.46 6.44
C ILE A 32 0.91 -7.91 5.28
N LEU A 33 1.45 -8.31 4.13
CA LEU A 33 0.65 -8.85 3.03
C LEU A 33 0.00 -10.19 3.42
N VAL A 34 0.69 -11.03 4.19
CA VAL A 34 0.11 -12.27 4.74
C VAL A 34 -1.05 -11.95 5.69
N TYR A 35 -0.83 -11.06 6.66
CA TYR A 35 -1.89 -10.61 7.58
C TYR A 35 -3.08 -9.99 6.84
N HIS A 36 -2.79 -9.14 5.85
CA HIS A 36 -3.85 -8.49 5.08
C HIS A 36 -4.70 -9.50 4.30
N ARG A 37 -4.12 -10.51 3.67
CA ARG A 37 -4.91 -11.54 2.95
C ARG A 37 -5.87 -12.29 3.86
N ILE A 38 -5.44 -12.65 5.07
CA ILE A 38 -6.29 -13.30 6.06
C ILE A 38 -7.39 -12.33 6.51
N ALA A 39 -7.02 -11.10 6.85
CA ALA A 39 -7.97 -10.08 7.30
C ALA A 39 -8.99 -9.71 6.21
N HIS A 40 -8.55 -9.59 4.96
CA HIS A 40 -9.42 -9.29 3.81
C HIS A 40 -10.41 -10.41 3.53
N TRP A 41 -9.95 -11.66 3.57
CA TRP A 41 -10.83 -12.81 3.43
C TRP A 41 -11.92 -12.84 4.52
N LEU A 42 -11.53 -12.62 5.78
CA LEU A 42 -12.49 -12.51 6.89
C LEU A 42 -13.49 -11.37 6.68
N TYR A 43 -13.00 -10.22 6.18
CA TYR A 43 -13.83 -9.05 5.91
C TYR A 43 -14.87 -9.34 4.82
N GLU A 44 -14.46 -9.96 3.72
CA GLU A 44 -15.38 -10.33 2.61
C GLU A 44 -16.43 -11.38 3.02
N HIS A 45 -16.15 -12.18 4.08
CA HIS A 45 -17.09 -13.16 4.64
C HIS A 45 -17.90 -12.60 5.82
N GLY A 46 -17.89 -11.28 6.07
CA GLY A 46 -18.69 -10.62 7.10
C GLY A 46 -18.14 -10.74 8.53
N HIS A 47 -16.96 -11.32 8.72
CA HIS A 47 -16.32 -11.46 10.04
C HIS A 47 -15.54 -10.20 10.43
N PHE A 48 -16.19 -9.03 10.43
CA PHE A 48 -15.54 -7.71 10.55
C PHE A 48 -14.68 -7.55 11.81
N PHE A 49 -15.14 -8.04 12.96
CA PHE A 49 -14.37 -7.96 14.20
C PHE A 49 -13.06 -8.75 14.09
N LEU A 50 -13.11 -10.00 13.63
CA LEU A 50 -11.93 -10.84 13.46
C LEU A 50 -10.99 -10.28 12.39
N ALA A 51 -11.54 -9.78 11.28
CA ALA A 51 -10.78 -9.10 10.24
C ALA A 51 -9.97 -7.93 10.81
N ARG A 52 -10.64 -7.08 11.62
CA ARG A 52 -9.98 -5.93 12.26
C ARG A 52 -8.94 -6.37 13.28
N TRP A 53 -9.22 -7.41 14.06
CA TRP A 53 -8.29 -7.97 15.04
C TRP A 53 -6.99 -8.46 14.35
N VAL A 54 -7.10 -9.25 13.26
CA VAL A 54 -5.96 -9.72 12.48
C VAL A 54 -5.17 -8.55 11.90
N SER A 55 -5.85 -7.55 11.33
CA SER A 55 -5.23 -6.35 10.78
C SER A 55 -4.45 -5.58 11.84
N GLN A 56 -5.01 -5.35 13.04
CA GLN A 56 -4.32 -4.66 14.12
C GLN A 56 -3.15 -5.46 14.69
N HIS A 57 -3.26 -6.79 14.73
CA HIS A 57 -2.12 -7.64 15.08
C HIS A 57 -0.97 -7.49 14.07
N GLY A 58 -1.28 -7.50 12.76
CA GLY A 58 -0.31 -7.22 11.69
C GLY A 58 0.37 -5.86 11.86
N ARG A 59 -0.43 -4.81 12.13
CA ARG A 59 0.10 -3.47 12.41
C ARG A 59 1.06 -3.47 13.60
N HIS A 60 0.69 -4.12 14.71
CA HIS A 60 1.53 -4.20 15.89
C HIS A 60 2.88 -4.89 15.61
N LYS A 61 2.88 -5.93 14.78
CA LYS A 61 4.08 -6.68 14.41
C LYS A 61 4.99 -5.99 13.39
N THR A 62 4.41 -5.21 12.47
CA THR A 62 5.14 -4.68 11.31
C THR A 62 5.26 -3.16 11.28
N GLY A 63 4.48 -2.44 12.09
CA GLY A 63 4.37 -0.98 12.01
C GLY A 63 3.61 -0.48 10.78
N ILE A 64 2.94 -1.37 10.02
CA ILE A 64 2.20 -1.07 8.79
C ILE A 64 0.72 -1.31 9.05
N GLU A 65 -0.11 -0.31 8.80
CA GLU A 65 -1.57 -0.45 8.90
C GLU A 65 -2.19 -0.62 7.52
N ILE A 66 -2.90 -1.74 7.32
CA ILE A 66 -3.74 -1.96 6.15
C ILE A 66 -5.14 -2.32 6.63
N HIS A 67 -6.14 -1.50 6.27
CA HIS A 67 -7.52 -1.82 6.61
C HIS A 67 -7.97 -3.09 5.88
N PRO A 68 -8.72 -4.01 6.52
CA PRO A 68 -9.17 -5.26 5.90
C PRO A 68 -9.96 -5.07 4.60
N GLY A 69 -10.71 -3.97 4.47
CA GLY A 69 -11.47 -3.63 3.26
C GLY A 69 -10.63 -3.12 2.09
N ALA A 70 -9.36 -2.80 2.28
CA ALA A 70 -8.49 -2.36 1.19
C ALA A 70 -8.28 -3.48 0.16
N ARG A 71 -8.23 -3.11 -1.12
CA ARG A 71 -8.00 -4.06 -2.22
C ARG A 71 -6.59 -3.86 -2.76
N ILE A 72 -5.80 -4.93 -2.74
CA ILE A 72 -4.39 -4.90 -3.13
C ILE A 72 -4.17 -5.89 -4.26
N GLY A 73 -3.62 -5.39 -5.37
CA GLY A 73 -3.22 -6.18 -6.53
C GLY A 73 -1.98 -7.07 -6.25
N ARG A 74 -1.43 -7.64 -7.32
CA ARG A 74 -0.28 -8.55 -7.24
C ARG A 74 1.03 -7.79 -7.13
N CYS A 75 2.02 -8.44 -6.52
CA CYS A 75 3.39 -7.97 -6.52
C CYS A 75 3.57 -6.57 -5.91
N LEU A 76 2.76 -6.20 -4.91
CA LEU A 76 3.01 -4.99 -4.15
C LEU A 76 4.34 -5.13 -3.41
N PHE A 77 5.24 -4.15 -3.61
CA PHE A 77 6.47 -4.02 -2.86
C PHE A 77 6.34 -2.90 -1.83
N ILE A 78 6.45 -3.26 -0.56
CA ILE A 78 6.50 -2.32 0.56
C ILE A 78 7.94 -2.29 1.06
N ASP A 79 8.62 -1.16 0.87
CA ASP A 79 9.99 -0.96 1.30
C ASP A 79 10.04 -0.27 2.67
N HIS A 80 10.76 -0.88 3.63
CA HIS A 80 10.79 -0.55 5.07
C HIS A 80 9.43 -0.62 5.76
N GLY A 81 8.43 0.09 5.28
CA GLY A 81 7.02 -0.01 5.64
C GLY A 81 6.57 0.71 6.89
N MET A 82 7.45 1.02 7.84
CA MET A 82 7.07 1.67 9.11
C MET A 82 6.23 2.92 8.88
N GLY A 83 5.10 3.04 9.58
CA GLY A 83 4.21 4.22 9.51
C GLY A 83 3.34 4.31 8.26
N ILE A 84 3.27 3.26 7.42
CA ILE A 84 2.30 3.19 6.33
C ILE A 84 0.88 3.04 6.89
N VAL A 85 -0.08 3.73 6.24
CA VAL A 85 -1.51 3.58 6.52
C VAL A 85 -2.29 3.50 5.21
N PHE A 86 -2.99 2.37 4.98
CA PHE A 86 -3.95 2.21 3.89
C PHE A 86 -5.36 2.14 4.45
N GLY A 87 -6.20 3.12 4.09
CA GLY A 87 -7.59 3.21 4.54
C GLY A 87 -8.51 2.19 3.88
N GLU A 88 -9.72 2.07 4.40
CA GLU A 88 -10.72 1.03 4.07
C GLU A 88 -11.01 0.86 2.57
N THR A 89 -11.23 1.96 1.87
CA THR A 89 -11.64 1.92 0.45
C THR A 89 -10.47 2.15 -0.51
N THR A 90 -9.22 2.00 -0.02
CA THR A 90 -8.02 2.06 -0.85
C THR A 90 -8.04 0.92 -1.88
N VAL A 91 -7.62 1.25 -3.11
CA VAL A 91 -7.37 0.26 -4.16
C VAL A 91 -5.95 0.47 -4.67
N ILE A 92 -5.17 -0.59 -4.76
CA ILE A 92 -3.81 -0.59 -5.28
C ILE A 92 -3.74 -1.62 -6.41
N GLY A 93 -3.30 -1.18 -7.59
CA GLY A 93 -3.08 -2.05 -8.74
C GLY A 93 -1.86 -2.96 -8.59
N ASP A 94 -1.50 -3.63 -9.67
CA ASP A 94 -0.39 -4.59 -9.72
C ASP A 94 0.99 -3.88 -9.76
N ASN A 95 2.02 -4.54 -9.24
CA ASN A 95 3.43 -4.14 -9.31
C ASN A 95 3.79 -2.79 -8.67
N CYS A 96 2.94 -2.24 -7.82
CA CYS A 96 3.21 -0.97 -7.14
C CYS A 96 4.38 -1.10 -6.18
N THR A 97 5.02 0.05 -5.91
CA THR A 97 6.10 0.19 -4.91
C THR A 97 5.75 1.33 -3.96
N ILE A 98 5.74 1.04 -2.66
CA ILE A 98 5.36 2.00 -1.62
C ILE A 98 6.40 2.02 -0.52
N TYR A 99 6.94 3.20 -0.25
CA TYR A 99 7.93 3.42 0.79
C TYR A 99 7.28 3.71 2.15
N HIS A 100 8.10 3.68 3.20
CA HIS A 100 7.67 3.97 4.58
C HIS A 100 6.97 5.32 4.74
N GLY A 101 6.15 5.45 5.78
CA GLY A 101 5.47 6.69 6.14
C GLY A 101 4.39 7.15 5.17
N VAL A 102 4.07 6.38 4.13
CA VAL A 102 3.03 6.71 3.15
C VAL A 102 1.65 6.57 3.77
N THR A 103 0.78 7.54 3.50
CA THR A 103 -0.64 7.47 3.88
C THR A 103 -1.53 7.52 2.64
N LEU A 104 -2.35 6.50 2.44
CA LEU A 104 -3.46 6.50 1.49
C LEU A 104 -4.75 6.71 2.30
N GLY A 105 -5.08 8.00 2.54
CA GLY A 105 -6.07 8.44 3.52
C GLY A 105 -7.31 9.07 2.92
N GLY A 106 -8.38 9.19 3.73
CA GLY A 106 -9.55 10.01 3.43
C GLY A 106 -9.38 11.45 3.93
N THR A 107 -10.20 12.37 3.44
CA THR A 107 -10.19 13.81 3.81
C THR A 107 -11.39 14.24 4.62
N GLY A 108 -12.36 13.38 4.89
CA GLY A 108 -13.60 13.77 5.53
C GLY A 108 -14.33 12.63 6.20
N LYS A 109 -15.61 12.87 6.51
CA LYS A 109 -16.52 11.93 7.17
C LYS A 109 -17.36 11.12 6.17
N ASP A 110 -17.03 11.15 4.89
CA ASP A 110 -17.80 10.48 3.86
C ASP A 110 -17.84 8.97 4.10
N THR A 111 -19.00 8.39 3.86
CA THR A 111 -19.20 6.95 3.77
C THR A 111 -19.04 6.54 2.30
N GLY A 112 -18.53 5.40 1.98
CA GLY A 112 -18.27 4.96 0.60
C GLY A 112 -16.83 5.20 0.14
N LYS A 113 -16.61 5.43 -1.16
CA LYS A 113 -15.25 5.61 -1.72
C LYS A 113 -14.65 6.95 -1.26
N ARG A 114 -13.70 6.89 -0.33
CA ARG A 114 -13.06 8.06 0.29
C ARG A 114 -11.53 7.98 0.36
N HIS A 115 -10.94 6.87 -0.07
CA HIS A 115 -9.50 6.67 -0.10
C HIS A 115 -8.99 6.53 -1.54
N PRO A 116 -7.69 6.74 -1.78
CA PRO A 116 -7.11 6.72 -3.11
C PRO A 116 -7.28 5.40 -3.87
N THR A 117 -7.21 5.52 -5.20
CA THR A 117 -6.99 4.39 -6.10
C THR A 117 -5.68 4.60 -6.85
N LEU A 118 -4.78 3.63 -6.76
CA LEU A 118 -3.55 3.58 -7.53
C LEU A 118 -3.73 2.60 -8.69
N GLY A 119 -3.33 3.01 -9.89
CA GLY A 119 -3.19 2.12 -11.04
C GLY A 119 -2.04 1.13 -10.88
N ASN A 120 -1.58 0.56 -11.99
CA ASN A 120 -0.50 -0.42 -12.01
C ASN A 120 0.88 0.26 -12.07
N ASN A 121 1.91 -0.40 -11.54
CA ASN A 121 3.31 0.06 -11.59
C ASN A 121 3.54 1.44 -10.95
N VAL A 122 2.68 1.88 -10.05
CA VAL A 122 2.81 3.18 -9.37
C VAL A 122 3.89 3.12 -8.31
N LEU A 123 4.72 4.16 -8.23
CA LEU A 123 5.73 4.34 -7.19
C LEU A 123 5.35 5.53 -6.29
N ILE A 124 5.26 5.27 -4.98
CA ILE A 124 4.98 6.30 -3.97
C ILE A 124 6.19 6.44 -3.05
N GLY A 125 6.85 7.59 -3.14
CA GLY A 125 8.03 7.92 -2.33
C GLY A 125 7.73 8.04 -0.83
N ALA A 126 8.78 7.94 -0.03
CA ALA A 126 8.70 7.93 1.43
C ALA A 126 7.98 9.17 2.00
N GLY A 127 7.13 8.96 3.00
CA GLY A 127 6.43 10.04 3.71
C GLY A 127 5.28 10.70 2.93
N THR A 128 5.01 10.30 1.70
CA THR A 128 3.95 10.87 0.86
C THR A 128 2.56 10.68 1.46
N LYS A 129 1.71 11.70 1.35
CA LYS A 129 0.29 11.64 1.72
C LYS A 129 -0.57 11.76 0.46
N VAL A 130 -1.34 10.73 0.15
CA VAL A 130 -2.34 10.74 -0.92
C VAL A 130 -3.71 10.75 -0.26
N LEU A 131 -4.46 11.83 -0.42
CA LEU A 131 -5.63 12.11 0.40
C LEU A 131 -6.89 12.30 -0.46
N GLY A 132 -7.97 11.64 -0.02
CA GLY A 132 -9.27 11.67 -0.71
C GLY A 132 -9.43 10.56 -1.76
N PRO A 133 -10.57 10.52 -2.45
CA PRO A 133 -10.88 9.50 -3.45
C PRO A 133 -10.19 9.77 -4.80
N VAL A 134 -8.92 10.19 -4.75
CA VAL A 134 -8.13 10.54 -5.93
C VAL A 134 -7.65 9.29 -6.67
N TYR A 135 -7.46 9.43 -7.97
CA TYR A 135 -6.91 8.41 -8.85
C TYR A 135 -5.48 8.77 -9.29
N ILE A 136 -4.57 7.84 -9.13
CA ILE A 136 -3.19 7.93 -9.60
C ILE A 136 -3.04 6.96 -10.77
N GLY A 137 -2.75 7.50 -11.95
CA GLY A 137 -2.66 6.71 -13.19
C GLY A 137 -1.50 5.73 -13.20
N ASP A 138 -1.56 4.76 -14.13
CA ASP A 138 -0.53 3.73 -14.31
C ASP A 138 0.85 4.35 -14.54
N ASN A 139 1.88 3.70 -14.00
CA ASN A 139 3.30 4.10 -14.13
C ASN A 139 3.61 5.49 -13.53
N ALA A 140 2.70 6.11 -12.78
CA ALA A 140 2.98 7.39 -12.13
C ALA A 140 4.02 7.23 -11.01
N ARG A 141 4.82 8.27 -10.80
CA ARG A 141 5.85 8.34 -9.75
C ARG A 141 5.60 9.55 -8.87
N ILE A 142 5.48 9.33 -7.58
CA ILE A 142 5.28 10.41 -6.62
C ILE A 142 6.54 10.55 -5.76
N GLY A 143 7.12 11.75 -5.77
CA GLY A 143 8.32 12.05 -5.00
C GLY A 143 8.10 11.99 -3.49
N ALA A 144 9.16 11.73 -2.75
CA ALA A 144 9.10 11.64 -1.29
C ALA A 144 8.58 12.95 -0.64
N GLY A 145 7.83 12.84 0.44
CA GLY A 145 7.29 13.97 1.19
C GLY A 145 6.16 14.75 0.51
N SER A 146 5.68 14.28 -0.65
CA SER A 146 4.64 14.98 -1.41
C SER A 146 3.25 14.83 -0.76
N VAL A 147 2.35 15.78 -1.04
CA VAL A 147 0.95 15.73 -0.64
C VAL A 147 0.06 15.80 -1.88
N VAL A 148 -0.55 14.68 -2.23
CA VAL A 148 -1.40 14.55 -3.42
C VAL A 148 -2.86 14.73 -3.03
N LEU A 149 -3.52 15.74 -3.63
CA LEU A 149 -4.91 16.13 -3.34
C LEU A 149 -5.82 16.06 -4.58
N ARG A 150 -5.27 15.69 -5.74
CA ARG A 150 -6.00 15.63 -7.01
C ARG A 150 -5.56 14.42 -7.83
N ASN A 151 -6.35 14.05 -8.83
CA ASN A 151 -6.01 12.98 -9.75
C ASN A 151 -4.71 13.30 -10.49
N LEU A 152 -3.90 12.26 -10.72
CA LEU A 152 -2.67 12.36 -11.52
C LEU A 152 -2.76 11.45 -12.72
N PRO A 153 -2.33 11.91 -13.91
CA PRO A 153 -2.36 11.10 -15.13
C PRO A 153 -1.37 9.94 -15.07
N ALA A 154 -1.52 9.01 -16.00
CA ALA A 154 -0.56 7.94 -16.18
C ALA A 154 0.81 8.48 -16.69
N ASN A 155 1.88 7.75 -16.40
CA ASN A 155 3.24 8.02 -16.86
C ASN A 155 3.81 9.40 -16.42
N CYS A 156 3.27 10.00 -15.36
CA CYS A 156 3.76 11.27 -14.85
C CYS A 156 4.70 11.10 -13.64
N THR A 157 5.46 12.13 -13.37
CA THR A 157 6.15 12.33 -12.08
C THR A 157 5.52 13.55 -11.41
N ALA A 158 5.17 13.42 -10.11
CA ALA A 158 4.62 14.52 -9.33
C ALA A 158 5.37 14.69 -8.01
N VAL A 159 5.61 15.95 -7.61
CA VAL A 159 6.36 16.27 -6.40
C VAL A 159 5.79 17.50 -5.71
N GLY A 160 6.05 17.65 -4.42
CA GLY A 160 5.76 18.88 -3.66
C GLY A 160 4.49 18.84 -2.80
N VAL A 161 4.18 19.98 -2.19
CA VAL A 161 3.05 20.20 -1.26
C VAL A 161 2.34 21.51 -1.65
N PRO A 162 1.18 21.42 -2.35
CA PRO A 162 0.59 20.25 -2.97
C PRO A 162 1.45 19.69 -4.11
N ALA A 163 1.27 18.40 -4.45
CA ALA A 163 2.02 17.75 -5.51
C ALA A 163 1.60 18.25 -6.90
N GLU A 164 2.58 18.61 -7.70
CA GLU A 164 2.45 19.08 -9.07
C GLU A 164 3.22 18.14 -10.01
N VAL A 165 2.70 17.97 -11.25
CA VAL A 165 3.38 17.20 -12.30
C VAL A 165 4.58 18.00 -12.82
N VAL A 166 5.74 17.35 -12.93
CA VAL A 166 7.00 17.91 -13.41
C VAL A 166 7.47 17.23 -14.68
#